data_71bd9509776dd625c093c4cc1beadbab
#
_entry.id   71bd9509776dd625c093c4cc1beadbab
#
_cell.length_a   1.000
_cell.length_b   1.000
_cell.length_c   1.000
_cell.angle_alpha   90.00
_cell.angle_beta   90.00
_cell.angle_gamma   90.00
#
_symmetry.space_group_name_H-M   'P 1'
#
loop_
_entity.id
_entity.type
_entity.pdbx_description
1 polymer ?
#
loop_
_entity_poly.entity_id
_entity_poly.type
_entity_poly.pdbx_seq_one_letter_code
_entity_poly.pdbx_strand_id
1 'polypeptide(L)'
;MFDTEGKFLRQFTIDVPVPADARPAIGNMPNEADIAAGTFAPGSPWAICISPGPNQVLYSSDAFPGRIYKMTLDGKILGVLGKAGKQPKQFGWIHQMACPSENVLFVAELLNWRVQKLVLHA
;
A
#
# COMPACT_ATOMS: atom_id res chain seq x y z
N MET A 1 -2.53 -13.55 -7.96
CA MET A 1 -1.43 -14.26 -7.28
C MET A 1 -1.16 -15.56 -8.00
N PHE A 2 0.09 -15.87 -8.18
CA PHE A 2 0.56 -17.10 -8.83
C PHE A 2 1.59 -17.77 -7.92
N ASP A 3 1.80 -19.07 -8.08
CA ASP A 3 2.90 -19.79 -7.44
C ASP A 3 4.22 -19.60 -8.23
N THR A 4 5.30 -20.21 -7.76
CA THR A 4 6.63 -20.12 -8.41
C THR A 4 6.69 -20.79 -9.78
N GLU A 5 5.74 -21.66 -10.09
CA GLU A 5 5.61 -22.35 -11.39
C GLU A 5 4.70 -21.57 -12.36
N GLY A 6 4.18 -20.40 -11.94
CA GLY A 6 3.29 -19.59 -12.75
C GLY A 6 1.83 -20.04 -12.76
N LYS A 7 1.44 -20.98 -11.88
CA LYS A 7 0.06 -21.42 -11.75
C LYS A 7 -0.77 -20.36 -11.00
N PHE A 8 -1.91 -20.00 -11.55
CA PHE A 8 -2.85 -19.09 -10.90
C PHE A 8 -3.39 -19.70 -9.60
N LEU A 9 -3.32 -18.96 -8.53
CA LEU A 9 -3.82 -19.35 -7.21
C LEU A 9 -5.11 -18.61 -6.85
N ARG A 10 -5.09 -17.29 -6.89
CA ARG A 10 -6.22 -16.43 -6.51
C ARG A 10 -6.06 -15.01 -7.00
N GLN A 11 -7.18 -14.29 -7.00
CA GLN A 11 -7.26 -12.85 -7.22
C GLN A 11 -8.17 -12.24 -6.16
N PHE A 12 -7.83 -11.05 -5.69
CA PHE A 12 -8.66 -10.26 -4.79
C PHE A 12 -8.46 -8.77 -5.04
N THR A 13 -9.42 -7.99 -4.61
CA THR A 13 -9.39 -6.52 -4.68
C THR A 13 -9.26 -5.96 -3.26
N ILE A 14 -8.45 -4.92 -3.11
CA ILE A 14 -8.35 -4.17 -1.85
C ILE A 14 -9.48 -3.13 -1.87
N ASP A 15 -10.50 -3.35 -1.04
CA ASP A 15 -11.67 -2.49 -0.94
C ASP A 15 -11.78 -1.96 0.49
N VAL A 16 -11.16 -0.80 0.72
CA VAL A 16 -11.20 -0.10 2.01
C VAL A 16 -11.75 1.30 1.77
N PRO A 17 -12.80 1.72 2.48
CA PRO A 17 -13.40 3.04 2.30
C PRO A 17 -12.36 4.16 2.37
N VAL A 18 -12.50 5.14 1.49
CA VAL A 18 -11.65 6.33 1.46
C VAL A 18 -12.13 7.30 2.52
N PRO A 19 -11.25 7.82 3.40
CA PRO A 19 -11.63 8.86 4.34
C PRO A 19 -12.16 10.11 3.64
N ALA A 20 -13.17 10.75 4.22
CA ALA A 20 -13.79 11.95 3.63
C ALA A 20 -12.82 13.13 3.49
N ASP A 21 -11.78 13.17 4.32
CA ASP A 21 -10.72 14.19 4.30
C ASP A 21 -9.49 13.79 3.46
N ALA A 22 -9.56 12.68 2.73
CA ALA A 22 -8.46 12.22 1.90
C ALA A 22 -8.07 13.26 0.84
N ARG A 23 -6.76 13.39 0.62
CA ARG A 23 -6.18 14.27 -0.39
C ARG A 23 -5.12 13.50 -1.17
N PRO A 24 -4.92 13.80 -2.45
CA PRO A 24 -3.86 13.17 -3.22
C PRO A 24 -2.49 13.68 -2.77
N ALA A 25 -1.46 12.88 -3.02
CA ALA A 25 -0.07 13.27 -2.80
C ALA A 25 0.38 14.35 -3.78
N ILE A 26 -0.21 14.38 -4.97
CA ILE A 26 0.06 15.33 -6.04
C ILE A 26 -1.21 15.58 -6.86
N GLY A 27 -1.32 16.78 -7.41
CA GLY A 27 -2.40 17.15 -8.32
C GLY A 27 -3.75 17.35 -7.64
N ASN A 28 -4.79 17.26 -8.45
CA ASN A 28 -6.18 17.38 -8.01
C ASN A 28 -6.70 16.05 -7.47
N MET A 29 -7.85 16.08 -6.81
CA MET A 29 -8.57 14.86 -6.45
C MET A 29 -8.83 14.03 -7.72
N PRO A 30 -8.61 12.71 -7.67
CA PRO A 30 -8.91 11.85 -8.82
C PRO A 30 -10.40 11.96 -9.21
N ASN A 31 -10.65 12.09 -10.48
CA ASN A 31 -12.01 12.01 -11.03
C ASN A 31 -12.37 10.56 -11.43
N GLU A 32 -13.57 10.35 -11.90
CA GLU A 32 -14.03 9.00 -12.30
C GLU A 32 -13.15 8.38 -13.39
N ALA A 33 -12.64 9.18 -14.33
CA ALA A 33 -11.78 8.67 -15.39
C ALA A 33 -10.41 8.25 -14.86
N ASP A 34 -9.83 9.01 -13.92
CA ASP A 34 -8.57 8.65 -13.25
C ASP A 34 -8.70 7.35 -12.46
N ILE A 35 -9.84 7.18 -11.77
CA ILE A 35 -10.15 5.96 -11.02
C ILE A 35 -10.36 4.78 -11.98
N ALA A 36 -11.09 4.99 -13.07
CA ALA A 36 -11.32 3.95 -14.07
C ALA A 36 -10.02 3.52 -14.78
N ALA A 37 -9.06 4.43 -14.93
CA ALA A 37 -7.73 4.11 -15.46
C ALA A 37 -6.89 3.24 -14.51
N GLY A 38 -7.31 3.10 -13.25
CA GLY A 38 -6.72 2.20 -12.27
C GLY A 38 -5.56 2.76 -11.46
N THR A 39 -4.80 3.74 -11.96
CA THR A 39 -3.63 4.28 -11.27
C THR A 39 -3.98 4.93 -9.93
N PHE A 40 -5.08 5.66 -9.88
CA PHE A 40 -5.58 6.36 -8.70
C PHE A 40 -6.81 5.69 -8.08
N ALA A 41 -7.12 4.47 -8.49
CA ALA A 41 -8.17 3.72 -7.82
C ALA A 41 -7.71 3.39 -6.38
N PRO A 42 -8.50 3.74 -5.36
CA PRO A 42 -8.14 3.41 -3.99
C PRO A 42 -7.91 1.91 -3.83
N GLY A 43 -6.79 1.54 -3.18
CA GLY A 43 -6.38 0.15 -3.03
C GLY A 43 -5.65 -0.44 -4.23
N SER A 44 -5.54 0.27 -5.35
CA SER A 44 -4.76 -0.21 -6.51
C SER A 44 -3.29 -0.40 -6.13
N PRO A 45 -2.72 -1.61 -6.25
CA PRO A 45 -1.38 -1.89 -5.77
C PRO A 45 -0.33 -1.09 -6.55
N TRP A 46 0.50 -0.33 -5.83
CA TRP A 46 1.64 0.36 -6.42
C TRP A 46 2.96 -0.32 -6.03
N ALA A 47 3.23 -0.44 -4.74
CA ALA A 47 4.35 -1.20 -4.22
C ALA A 47 3.84 -2.33 -3.33
N ILE A 48 4.46 -3.49 -3.40
CA ILE A 48 4.09 -4.65 -2.59
C ILE A 48 5.33 -5.26 -1.93
N CYS A 49 5.12 -5.89 -0.79
CA CYS A 49 6.14 -6.66 -0.09
C CYS A 49 5.49 -7.81 0.68
N ILE A 50 6.09 -8.99 0.64
CA ILE A 50 5.68 -10.14 1.47
C ILE A 50 6.75 -10.35 2.54
N SER A 51 6.34 -10.35 3.80
CA SER A 51 7.26 -10.58 4.92
C SER A 51 7.79 -12.02 4.91
N PRO A 52 9.04 -12.24 5.37
CA PRO A 52 9.58 -13.59 5.48
C PRO A 52 8.99 -14.36 6.67
N GLY A 53 9.30 -15.64 6.72
CA GLY A 53 8.98 -16.51 7.85
C GLY A 53 7.73 -17.35 7.65
N PRO A 54 7.33 -18.11 8.70
CA PRO A 54 6.20 -19.05 8.58
C PRO A 54 4.83 -18.37 8.55
N ASN A 55 4.72 -17.16 9.12
CA ASN A 55 3.48 -16.39 9.18
C ASN A 55 3.58 -15.15 8.29
N GLN A 56 3.60 -15.38 6.97
CA GLN A 56 3.76 -14.31 6.01
C GLN A 56 2.55 -13.38 5.95
N VAL A 57 2.81 -12.09 5.83
CA VAL A 57 1.81 -11.07 5.53
C VAL A 57 2.19 -10.32 4.26
N LEU A 58 1.20 -9.84 3.55
CA LEU A 58 1.36 -9.01 2.37
C LEU A 58 1.14 -7.55 2.76
N TYR A 59 2.08 -6.71 2.39
CA TYR A 59 1.92 -5.26 2.40
C TYR A 59 1.71 -4.75 1.00
N SER A 60 0.79 -3.82 0.83
CA SER A 60 0.55 -3.11 -0.43
C SER A 60 0.34 -1.64 -0.17
N SER A 61 0.80 -0.79 -1.08
CA SER A 61 0.50 0.64 -1.03
C SER A 61 -0.33 1.05 -2.23
N ASP A 62 -1.10 2.13 -2.10
CA ASP A 62 -1.77 2.79 -3.22
C ASP A 62 -1.19 4.19 -3.46
N ALA A 63 -1.45 4.74 -4.66
CA ALA A 63 -1.08 6.11 -4.98
C ALA A 63 -2.08 7.12 -4.39
N PHE A 64 -3.33 6.72 -4.29
CA PHE A 64 -4.43 7.48 -3.67
C PHE A 64 -5.30 6.52 -2.84
N PRO A 65 -5.64 6.87 -1.62
CA PRO A 65 -5.31 8.08 -0.85
C PRO A 65 -3.93 8.05 -0.17
N GLY A 66 -3.01 7.19 -0.55
CA GLY A 66 -1.66 7.15 0.00
C GLY A 66 -1.56 6.33 1.28
N ARG A 67 -2.14 5.14 1.27
CA ARG A 67 -2.18 4.21 2.41
C ARG A 67 -1.28 3.01 2.20
N ILE A 68 -0.92 2.38 3.30
CA ILE A 68 -0.35 1.03 3.31
C ILE A 68 -1.39 0.08 3.93
N TYR A 69 -1.59 -1.04 3.27
CA TYR A 69 -2.48 -2.12 3.71
C TYR A 69 -1.63 -3.29 4.18
N LYS A 70 -1.88 -3.78 5.39
CA LYS A 70 -1.38 -5.07 5.87
C LYS A 70 -2.49 -6.09 5.71
N MET A 71 -2.20 -7.23 5.08
CA MET A 71 -3.20 -8.25 4.81
C MET A 71 -2.61 -9.65 4.83
N THR A 72 -3.47 -10.63 4.95
CA THR A 72 -3.11 -12.03 4.72
C THR A 72 -2.85 -12.27 3.23
N LEU A 73 -2.23 -13.41 2.90
CA LEU A 73 -1.93 -13.74 1.49
C LEU A 73 -3.19 -14.04 0.65
N ASP A 74 -4.34 -14.20 1.29
CA ASP A 74 -5.64 -14.37 0.63
C ASP A 74 -6.48 -13.08 0.58
N GLY A 75 -5.91 -11.96 1.01
CA GLY A 75 -6.49 -10.62 0.84
C GLY A 75 -7.31 -10.09 2.01
N LYS A 76 -7.35 -10.80 3.15
CA LYS A 76 -8.02 -10.27 4.35
C LYS A 76 -7.21 -9.11 4.94
N ILE A 77 -7.84 -7.95 5.06
CA ILE A 77 -7.23 -6.76 5.66
C ILE A 77 -7.01 -6.97 7.16
N LEU A 78 -5.77 -6.82 7.60
CA LEU A 78 -5.34 -6.89 9.01
C LEU A 78 -5.12 -5.49 9.59
N GLY A 79 -4.79 -4.52 8.76
CA GLY A 79 -4.58 -3.16 9.18
C GLY A 79 -4.37 -2.22 8.00
N VAL A 80 -4.60 -0.94 8.25
CA VAL A 80 -4.40 0.14 7.28
C VAL A 80 -3.71 1.28 7.99
N LEU A 81 -2.71 1.89 7.35
CA LEU A 81 -2.02 3.02 7.93
C LEU A 81 -1.68 4.08 6.88
N GLY A 82 -1.57 5.30 7.36
CA GLY A 82 -1.06 6.42 6.59
C GLY A 82 -2.10 7.14 5.75
N LYS A 83 -1.63 8.21 5.17
CA LYS A 83 -2.33 9.08 4.22
C LYS A 83 -1.29 9.88 3.45
N ALA A 84 -1.70 10.58 2.41
CA ALA A 84 -0.83 11.51 1.71
C ALA A 84 -0.35 12.65 2.62
N GLY A 85 0.91 13.04 2.52
CA GLY A 85 1.48 14.14 3.26
C GLY A 85 2.98 14.04 3.48
N LYS A 86 3.52 14.96 4.30
CA LYS A 86 4.97 15.10 4.54
C LYS A 86 5.38 14.78 5.99
N GLN A 87 4.42 14.63 6.89
CA GLN A 87 4.69 14.31 8.28
C GLN A 87 5.11 12.84 8.45
N PRO A 88 5.70 12.45 9.57
CA PRO A 88 5.92 11.02 9.87
C PRO A 88 4.62 10.21 9.73
N LYS A 89 4.71 9.03 9.15
CA LYS A 89 3.57 8.15 8.82
C LYS A 89 2.59 8.73 7.79
N GLN A 90 2.97 9.79 7.11
CA GLN A 90 2.32 10.26 5.90
C GLN A 90 3.26 10.02 4.71
N PHE A 91 2.70 9.90 3.52
CA PHE A 91 3.48 9.44 2.37
C PHE A 91 3.28 10.34 1.15
N GLY A 92 4.39 10.64 0.51
CA GLY A 92 4.42 11.31 -0.79
C GLY A 92 4.69 10.31 -1.90
N TRP A 93 3.71 9.50 -2.22
CA TRP A 93 3.75 8.44 -3.24
C TRP A 93 4.81 7.38 -2.93
N ILE A 94 4.42 6.33 -2.25
CA ILE A 94 5.29 5.19 -1.98
C ILE A 94 5.61 4.50 -3.30
N HIS A 95 6.89 4.41 -3.62
CA HIS A 95 7.36 3.83 -4.88
C HIS A 95 8.01 2.46 -4.69
N GLN A 96 8.51 2.16 -3.50
CA GLN A 96 9.08 0.86 -3.13
C GLN A 96 8.96 0.61 -1.64
N MET A 97 8.84 -0.66 -1.27
CA MET A 97 8.81 -1.12 0.12
C MET A 97 9.70 -2.33 0.31
N ALA A 98 10.29 -2.44 1.52
CA ALA A 98 10.91 -3.65 2.01
C ALA A 98 10.32 -4.00 3.38
N CYS A 99 10.09 -5.28 3.64
CA CYS A 99 9.53 -5.78 4.89
C CYS A 99 10.38 -6.94 5.43
N PRO A 100 11.50 -6.63 6.09
CA PRO A 100 12.44 -7.66 6.59
C PRO A 100 11.83 -8.53 7.69
N SER A 101 10.75 -8.09 8.31
CA SER A 101 9.95 -8.87 9.26
C SER A 101 8.49 -8.42 9.22
N GLU A 102 7.61 -9.16 9.90
CA GLU A 102 6.16 -8.90 9.85
C GLU A 102 5.78 -7.44 10.21
N ASN A 103 6.49 -6.84 11.17
CA ASN A 103 6.11 -5.52 11.69
C ASN A 103 7.16 -4.44 11.46
N VAL A 104 8.06 -4.64 10.51
CA VAL A 104 9.06 -3.64 10.14
C VAL A 104 8.97 -3.37 8.64
N LEU A 105 8.77 -2.11 8.29
CA LEU A 105 8.74 -1.64 6.90
C LEU A 105 9.80 -0.57 6.68
N PHE A 106 10.44 -0.62 5.53
CA PHE A 106 11.18 0.50 4.95
C PHE A 106 10.42 0.96 3.72
N VAL A 107 10.10 2.23 3.66
CA VAL A 107 9.19 2.81 2.66
C VAL A 107 9.91 3.94 1.94
N ALA A 108 10.15 3.77 0.64
CA ALA A 108 10.76 4.80 -0.19
C ALA A 108 9.66 5.66 -0.85
N GLU A 109 9.75 6.96 -0.65
CA GLU A 109 8.78 7.95 -1.13
C GLU A 109 9.37 8.78 -2.26
N LEU A 110 8.66 8.81 -3.40
CA LEU A 110 9.08 9.55 -4.57
C LEU A 110 9.06 11.07 -4.37
N LEU A 111 7.96 11.60 -3.82
CA LEU A 111 7.72 13.04 -3.76
C LEU A 111 8.33 13.72 -2.53
N ASN A 112 8.61 12.98 -1.48
CA ASN A 112 9.23 13.53 -0.27
C ASN A 112 10.74 13.28 -0.19
N TRP A 113 11.31 12.61 -1.20
CA TRP A 113 12.74 12.32 -1.32
C TRP A 113 13.34 11.70 -0.06
N ARG A 114 12.65 10.73 0.51
CA ARG A 114 13.06 10.11 1.78
C ARG A 114 12.70 8.63 1.85
N VAL A 115 13.30 7.95 2.83
CA VAL A 115 12.90 6.62 3.27
C VAL A 115 12.44 6.73 4.72
N GLN A 116 11.28 6.15 5.03
CA GLN A 116 10.82 5.99 6.40
C GLN A 116 11.01 4.54 6.83
N LYS A 117 11.53 4.34 8.05
CA LYS A 117 11.44 3.08 8.76
C LYS A 117 10.21 3.13 9.65
N LEU A 118 9.31 2.18 9.47
CA LEU A 118 8.10 2.04 10.26
C LEU A 118 8.21 0.78 11.12
N VAL A 119 7.96 0.91 12.40
CA VAL A 119 7.80 -0.22 13.31
C VAL A 119 6.32 -0.26 13.71
N LEU A 120 5.65 -1.33 13.31
CA LEU A 120 4.22 -1.49 13.53
C LEU A 120 4.01 -2.23 14.85
N HIS A 121 3.02 -1.80 15.59
CA HIS A 121 2.58 -2.48 16.81
C HIS A 121 1.20 -3.08 16.57
N ALA A 122 1.06 -4.31 16.99
CA ALA A 122 -0.22 -4.99 16.90
C ALA A 122 -1.21 -4.43 17.92
#